data_13304e90636f54227d24fbd79d8121de
#
_entry.id   13304e90636f54227d24fbd79d8121de
#
_cell.length_a   1.000
_cell.length_b   1.000
_cell.length_c   1.000
_cell.angle_alpha   90.00
_cell.angle_beta   90.00
_cell.angle_gamma   90.00
#
_symmetry.space_group_name_H-M   'P 1'
#
loop_
_entity.id
_entity.type
_entity.pdbx_description
1 polymer ?
#
loop_
_entity_poly.entity_id
_entity_poly.type
_entity_poly.pdbx_seq_one_letter_code
_entity_poly.pdbx_strand_id
1 'polypeptide(L)'
;MIEVEVKIPIENIEKIKQKLLETGFIYQKTVVEMDTYFISDHYDMRKKDKALRIRKTENLDTGEVKAQLNCKGPKLDQVSMTRKETEIDIYEPEKMEDILKELEFYPASYRVKKTRGYYIKDHMTAAADKVENLGNFLELEIIVAKEEERAGGLDMIYELMRMLGCEKTETVRDSYLSMLEKRGN
;
A
#
# COMPACT_ATOMS: atom_id res chain seq x y z
N MET A 1 4.41 14.60 -5.32
CA MET A 1 3.80 13.58 -6.18
C MET A 1 2.51 13.13 -5.50
N ILE A 2 1.51 12.78 -6.25
CA ILE A 2 0.21 12.29 -5.77
C ILE A 2 0.07 10.87 -6.29
N GLU A 3 -0.16 9.93 -5.38
CA GLU A 3 -0.37 8.52 -5.66
C GLU A 3 -1.87 8.28 -5.77
N VAL A 4 -2.35 7.95 -6.96
CA VAL A 4 -3.74 7.54 -7.22
C VAL A 4 -3.81 6.05 -7.09
N GLU A 5 -4.40 5.54 -5.99
CA GLU A 5 -4.41 4.13 -5.64
C GLU A 5 -5.84 3.60 -5.48
N VAL A 6 -6.08 2.41 -5.98
CA VAL A 6 -7.30 1.63 -5.75
C VAL A 6 -6.91 0.24 -5.25
N LYS A 7 -7.62 -0.25 -4.23
CA LYS A 7 -7.44 -1.58 -3.63
C LYS A 7 -8.67 -2.43 -3.82
N ILE A 8 -8.47 -3.71 -4.18
CA ILE A 8 -9.53 -4.66 -4.46
C ILE A 8 -9.21 -5.98 -3.75
N PRO A 9 -10.11 -6.55 -2.92
CA PRO A 9 -9.96 -7.93 -2.46
C PRO A 9 -10.13 -8.88 -3.66
N ILE A 10 -9.31 -9.93 -3.72
CA ILE A 10 -9.33 -10.91 -4.80
C ILE A 10 -9.34 -12.33 -4.24
N GLU A 11 -10.06 -13.24 -4.88
CA GLU A 11 -10.11 -14.63 -4.45
C GLU A 11 -8.87 -15.41 -4.90
N ASN A 12 -8.49 -15.27 -6.17
CA ASN A 12 -7.42 -16.04 -6.80
C ASN A 12 -6.29 -15.14 -7.29
N ILE A 13 -5.24 -15.04 -6.50
CA ILE A 13 -4.08 -14.20 -6.79
C ILE A 13 -3.31 -14.65 -8.03
N GLU A 14 -3.21 -15.96 -8.29
CA GLU A 14 -2.48 -16.50 -9.45
C GLU A 14 -3.21 -16.18 -10.76
N LYS A 15 -4.56 -16.23 -10.74
CA LYS A 15 -5.37 -15.82 -11.89
C LYS A 15 -5.18 -14.33 -12.20
N ILE A 16 -5.07 -13.47 -11.19
CA ILE A 16 -4.83 -12.03 -11.38
C ILE A 16 -3.43 -11.79 -11.93
N LYS A 17 -2.40 -12.45 -11.39
CA LYS A 17 -1.02 -12.37 -11.90
C LYS A 17 -0.94 -12.75 -13.38
N GLN A 18 -1.61 -13.83 -13.77
CA GLN A 18 -1.68 -14.25 -15.17
C GLN A 18 -2.34 -13.18 -16.04
N LYS A 19 -3.49 -12.65 -15.64
CA LYS A 19 -4.20 -11.61 -16.37
C LYS A 19 -3.37 -10.31 -16.50
N LEU A 20 -2.61 -9.94 -15.46
CA LEU A 20 -1.70 -8.81 -15.55
C LEU A 20 -0.66 -9.01 -16.66
N LEU A 21 -0.05 -10.18 -16.75
CA LEU A 21 0.89 -10.51 -17.82
C LEU A 21 0.21 -10.49 -19.22
N GLU A 22 -0.99 -11.07 -19.34
CA GLU A 22 -1.79 -11.07 -20.56
C GLU A 22 -2.19 -9.64 -21.01
N THR A 23 -2.35 -8.71 -20.08
CA THR A 23 -2.64 -7.29 -20.37
C THR A 23 -1.39 -6.45 -20.61
N GLY A 24 -0.21 -7.08 -20.67
CA GLY A 24 1.06 -6.45 -21.02
C GLY A 24 1.83 -5.85 -19.85
N PHE A 25 1.46 -6.17 -18.59
CA PHE A 25 2.31 -5.85 -17.45
C PHE A 25 3.54 -6.75 -17.43
N ILE A 26 4.65 -6.19 -16.96
CA ILE A 26 5.92 -6.89 -16.80
C ILE A 26 6.16 -7.13 -15.31
N TYR A 27 6.36 -8.40 -14.94
CA TYR A 27 6.78 -8.75 -13.58
C TYR A 27 8.13 -8.10 -13.25
N GLN A 28 8.25 -7.54 -12.07
CA GLN A 28 9.47 -6.88 -11.61
C GLN A 28 10.17 -7.66 -10.50
N LYS A 29 9.44 -7.98 -9.45
CA LYS A 29 9.98 -8.63 -8.24
C LYS A 29 8.87 -9.14 -7.34
N THR A 30 9.23 -10.05 -6.44
CA THR A 30 8.41 -10.41 -5.28
C THR A 30 9.14 -10.00 -4.00
N VAL A 31 8.43 -9.36 -3.08
CA VAL A 31 8.97 -8.93 -1.80
C VAL A 31 8.10 -9.40 -0.64
N VAL A 32 8.73 -9.56 0.54
CA VAL A 32 8.01 -9.60 1.81
C VAL A 32 8.12 -8.22 2.44
N GLU A 33 6.98 -7.60 2.74
CA GLU A 33 6.90 -6.34 3.45
C GLU A 33 6.35 -6.54 4.86
N MET A 34 7.00 -5.91 5.84
CA MET A 34 6.54 -5.85 7.22
C MET A 34 6.43 -4.38 7.62
N ASP A 35 5.20 -3.94 7.86
CA ASP A 35 4.88 -2.58 8.27
C ASP A 35 4.63 -2.53 9.78
N THR A 36 5.41 -1.73 10.49
CA THR A 36 5.14 -1.31 11.87
C THR A 36 4.57 0.09 11.84
N TYR A 37 3.29 0.23 12.19
CA TYR A 37 2.63 1.53 12.29
C TYR A 37 2.84 2.13 13.67
N PHE A 38 2.88 3.47 13.73
CA PHE A 38 3.08 4.22 14.96
C PHE A 38 1.87 5.09 15.28
N ILE A 39 1.50 5.11 16.56
CA ILE A 39 0.42 5.90 17.12
C ILE A 39 0.96 6.76 18.27
N SER A 40 0.27 7.82 18.64
CA SER A 40 0.64 8.70 19.74
C SER A 40 -0.61 9.19 20.45
N ASP A 41 -0.56 9.30 21.78
CA ASP A 41 -1.64 9.86 22.59
C ASP A 41 -1.74 11.39 22.44
N HIS A 42 -0.64 12.04 22.05
CA HIS A 42 -0.57 13.49 21.89
C HIS A 42 -0.93 13.95 20.46
N TYR A 43 -0.86 13.02 19.49
CA TYR A 43 -1.16 13.32 18.09
C TYR A 43 -1.99 12.22 17.47
N ASP A 44 -3.31 12.41 17.48
CA ASP A 44 -4.25 11.44 16.91
C ASP A 44 -4.13 11.35 15.39
N MET A 45 -3.27 10.41 14.94
CA MET A 45 -3.03 10.14 13.52
C MET A 45 -4.30 9.69 12.80
N ARG A 46 -5.15 8.90 13.47
CA ARG A 46 -6.38 8.35 12.87
C ARG A 46 -7.41 9.42 12.63
N LYS A 47 -7.66 10.27 13.62
CA LYS A 47 -8.59 11.40 13.51
C LYS A 47 -8.18 12.39 12.41
N LYS A 48 -6.88 12.45 12.11
CA LYS A 48 -6.31 13.27 11.05
C LYS A 48 -6.18 12.53 9.71
N ASP A 49 -6.66 11.29 9.61
CA ASP A 49 -6.51 10.38 8.46
C ASP A 49 -5.05 10.30 7.97
N LYS A 50 -4.10 10.22 8.90
CA LYS A 50 -2.67 10.09 8.63
C LYS A 50 -2.14 8.73 9.08
N ALA A 51 -1.03 8.31 8.49
CA ALA A 51 -0.32 7.11 8.93
C ALA A 51 1.19 7.37 8.94
N LEU A 52 1.85 6.90 9.98
CA LEU A 52 3.30 6.87 10.10
C LEU A 52 3.72 5.41 10.28
N ARG A 53 4.66 4.94 9.46
CA ARG A 53 5.13 3.56 9.53
C ARG A 53 6.61 3.45 9.23
N ILE A 54 7.23 2.43 9.82
CA ILE A 54 8.49 1.87 9.35
C ILE A 54 8.13 0.61 8.56
N ARG A 55 8.57 0.54 7.30
CA ARG A 55 8.46 -0.64 6.44
C ARG A 55 9.81 -1.31 6.31
N LYS A 56 9.88 -2.59 6.62
CA LYS A 56 11.00 -3.46 6.24
C LYS A 56 10.59 -4.27 5.02
N THR A 57 11.43 -4.28 3.99
CA THR A 57 11.18 -4.98 2.73
C THR A 57 12.33 -5.94 2.46
N GLU A 58 12.02 -7.21 2.25
CA GLU A 58 12.95 -8.24 1.78
C GLU A 58 12.58 -8.62 0.35
N ASN A 59 13.50 -8.43 -0.58
CA ASN A 59 13.35 -8.88 -1.97
C ASN A 59 13.64 -10.38 -2.03
N LEU A 60 12.65 -11.19 -2.39
CA LEU A 60 12.78 -12.66 -2.43
C LEU A 60 13.63 -13.16 -3.60
N ASP A 61 13.78 -12.33 -4.65
CA ASP A 61 14.57 -12.70 -5.83
C ASP A 61 16.07 -12.47 -5.60
N THR A 62 16.44 -11.48 -4.75
CA THR A 62 17.84 -11.07 -4.52
C THR A 62 18.32 -11.24 -3.09
N GLY A 63 17.41 -11.40 -2.13
CA GLY A 63 17.73 -11.40 -0.69
C GLY A 63 18.05 -10.01 -0.12
N GLU A 64 17.93 -8.93 -0.91
CA GLU A 64 18.18 -7.57 -0.44
C GLU A 64 17.13 -7.14 0.58
N VAL A 65 17.59 -6.57 1.71
CA VAL A 65 16.71 -6.02 2.76
C VAL A 65 16.87 -4.51 2.80
N LYS A 66 15.73 -3.80 2.81
CA LYS A 66 15.64 -2.35 2.93
C LYS A 66 14.65 -1.96 4.02
N ALA A 67 14.83 -0.75 4.56
CA ALA A 67 13.85 -0.18 5.46
C ALA A 67 13.56 1.28 5.07
N GLN A 68 12.30 1.69 5.26
CA GLN A 68 11.83 3.05 4.95
C GLN A 68 10.96 3.56 6.08
N LEU A 69 11.11 4.84 6.40
CA LEU A 69 10.14 5.60 7.19
C LEU A 69 9.19 6.28 6.21
N ASN A 70 7.90 6.10 6.42
CA ASN A 70 6.88 6.54 5.50
C ASN A 70 5.76 7.25 6.25
N CYS A 71 5.40 8.45 5.79
CA CYS A 71 4.31 9.25 6.33
C CYS A 71 3.28 9.53 5.24
N LYS A 72 2.07 8.99 5.43
CA LYS A 72 0.92 9.22 4.54
C LYS A 72 0.03 10.31 5.09
N GLY A 73 -0.30 11.30 4.26
CA GLY A 73 -1.27 12.36 4.55
C GLY A 73 -2.72 11.87 4.50
N PRO A 74 -3.70 12.75 4.75
CA PRO A 74 -5.11 12.41 4.62
C PRO A 74 -5.48 12.09 3.16
N LYS A 75 -6.50 11.24 2.99
CA LYS A 75 -7.06 10.93 1.67
C LYS A 75 -7.61 12.19 1.02
N LEU A 76 -7.33 12.34 -0.27
CA LEU A 76 -7.70 13.53 -1.05
C LEU A 76 -9.10 13.45 -1.66
N ASP A 77 -9.73 12.26 -1.66
CA ASP A 77 -11.07 12.04 -2.19
C ASP A 77 -11.86 10.97 -1.42
N GLN A 78 -13.11 10.74 -1.84
CA GLN A 78 -14.05 9.81 -1.20
C GLN A 78 -14.14 8.45 -1.90
N VAL A 79 -13.42 8.23 -3.01
CA VAL A 79 -13.57 7.03 -3.83
C VAL A 79 -12.30 6.20 -3.96
N SER A 80 -11.13 6.80 -3.70
CA SER A 80 -9.83 6.12 -3.81
C SER A 80 -9.02 6.18 -2.51
N MET A 81 -7.83 5.58 -2.52
CA MET A 81 -6.83 5.69 -1.44
C MET A 81 -5.82 6.81 -1.70
N THR A 82 -6.08 7.67 -2.69
CA THR A 82 -5.21 8.76 -3.13
C THR A 82 -4.84 9.70 -1.98
N ARG A 83 -3.54 9.92 -1.79
CA ARG A 83 -3.01 10.80 -0.74
C ARG A 83 -1.59 11.27 -1.09
N LYS A 84 -1.13 12.30 -0.37
CA LYS A 84 0.26 12.71 -0.42
C LYS A 84 1.08 11.79 0.48
N GLU A 85 2.17 11.28 -0.05
CA GLU A 85 3.11 10.43 0.66
C GLU A 85 4.51 11.05 0.70
N THR A 86 5.18 10.89 1.83
CA THR A 86 6.58 11.26 2.01
C THR A 86 7.30 10.08 2.62
N GLU A 87 8.37 9.64 1.97
CA GLU A 87 9.15 8.50 2.42
C GLU A 87 10.67 8.80 2.36
N ILE A 88 11.42 8.10 3.18
CA ILE A 88 12.87 8.15 3.22
C ILE A 88 13.42 6.77 3.57
N ASP A 89 14.49 6.37 2.90
CA ASP A 89 15.23 5.16 3.26
C ASP A 89 15.92 5.35 4.60
N ILE A 90 15.90 4.31 5.45
CA ILE A 90 16.55 4.29 6.76
C ILE A 90 17.49 3.09 6.86
N TYR A 91 18.72 3.31 7.32
CA TYR A 91 19.73 2.25 7.45
C TYR A 91 19.62 1.51 8.79
N GLU A 92 19.12 2.16 9.84
CA GLU A 92 19.02 1.63 11.19
C GLU A 92 17.57 1.75 11.69
N PRO A 93 16.67 0.86 11.23
CA PRO A 93 15.23 0.96 11.56
C PRO A 93 14.95 0.82 13.05
N GLU A 94 15.77 0.08 13.80
CA GLU A 94 15.64 -0.05 15.25
C GLU A 94 15.91 1.28 15.96
N LYS A 95 16.98 2.00 15.56
CA LYS A 95 17.26 3.33 16.11
C LYS A 95 16.19 4.36 15.74
N MET A 96 15.62 4.24 14.53
CA MET A 96 14.50 5.10 14.13
C MET A 96 13.26 4.82 14.99
N GLU A 97 12.98 3.55 15.28
CA GLU A 97 11.90 3.18 16.20
C GLU A 97 12.14 3.75 17.60
N ASP A 98 13.37 3.73 18.11
CA ASP A 98 13.72 4.31 19.42
C ASP A 98 13.54 5.84 19.42
N ILE A 99 13.95 6.54 18.35
CA ILE A 99 13.69 7.98 18.20
C ILE A 99 12.18 8.27 18.21
N LEU A 100 11.39 7.46 17.49
CA LEU A 100 9.94 7.64 17.48
C LEU A 100 9.33 7.43 18.89
N LYS A 101 9.83 6.46 19.67
CA LYS A 101 9.39 6.24 21.06
C LYS A 101 9.75 7.42 21.96
N GLU A 102 10.95 7.99 21.83
CA GLU A 102 11.34 9.20 22.56
C GLU A 102 10.45 10.41 22.21
N LEU A 103 9.90 10.43 21.01
CA LEU A 103 8.90 11.42 20.56
C LEU A 103 7.46 11.02 20.88
N GLU A 104 7.27 10.00 21.73
CA GLU A 104 5.96 9.48 22.20
C GLU A 104 5.09 8.92 21.06
N PHE A 105 5.75 8.37 20.01
CA PHE A 105 5.10 7.54 19.01
C PHE A 105 5.43 6.07 19.27
N TYR A 106 4.42 5.26 19.54
CA TYR A 106 4.56 3.85 19.89
C TYR A 106 4.01 2.94 18.81
N PRO A 107 4.57 1.72 18.65
CA PRO A 107 4.04 0.74 17.71
C PRO A 107 2.57 0.43 17.99
N ALA A 108 1.74 0.40 16.95
CA ALA A 108 0.36 -0.07 17.03
C ALA A 108 0.31 -1.56 17.38
N SER A 109 -0.84 -2.02 17.90
CA SER A 109 -1.04 -3.41 18.35
C SER A 109 -0.86 -4.46 17.25
N TYR A 110 -1.10 -4.11 15.99
CA TYR A 110 -0.97 -5.00 14.85
C TYR A 110 0.14 -4.54 13.92
N ARG A 111 0.90 -5.49 13.40
CA ARG A 111 1.82 -5.31 12.27
C ARG A 111 1.17 -5.86 11.01
N VAL A 112 1.40 -5.20 9.88
CA VAL A 112 0.95 -5.70 8.58
C VAL A 112 2.11 -6.43 7.92
N LYS A 113 1.95 -7.73 7.69
CA LYS A 113 2.90 -8.53 6.93
C LYS A 113 2.25 -9.03 5.65
N LYS A 114 2.92 -8.85 4.53
CA LYS A 114 2.42 -9.28 3.23
C LYS A 114 3.54 -9.76 2.31
N THR A 115 3.20 -10.69 1.42
CA THR A 115 4.02 -11.01 0.26
C THR A 115 3.42 -10.28 -0.93
N ARG A 116 4.21 -9.46 -1.62
CA ARG A 116 3.79 -8.56 -2.70
C ARG A 116 4.54 -8.86 -3.98
N GLY A 117 3.81 -9.18 -5.04
CA GLY A 117 4.36 -9.23 -6.41
C GLY A 117 4.14 -7.91 -7.12
N TYR A 118 5.21 -7.27 -7.62
CA TYR A 118 5.15 -6.02 -8.38
C TYR A 118 5.12 -6.26 -9.87
N TYR A 119 4.21 -5.56 -10.56
CA TYR A 119 4.05 -5.58 -12.00
C TYR A 119 3.95 -4.14 -12.51
N ILE A 120 4.64 -3.81 -13.59
CA ILE A 120 4.67 -2.46 -14.16
C ILE A 120 4.26 -2.50 -15.63
N LYS A 121 3.47 -1.51 -16.02
CA LYS A 121 3.17 -1.19 -17.41
C LYS A 121 3.07 0.32 -17.55
N ASP A 122 3.90 0.91 -18.39
CA ASP A 122 3.99 2.35 -18.60
C ASP A 122 4.17 3.12 -17.27
N HIS A 123 3.17 3.90 -16.86
CA HIS A 123 3.15 4.67 -15.62
C HIS A 123 2.30 4.03 -14.51
N MET A 124 1.86 2.79 -14.74
CA MET A 124 0.97 2.07 -13.86
C MET A 124 1.71 0.96 -13.11
N THR A 125 1.53 0.92 -11.82
CA THR A 125 1.99 -0.18 -10.95
C THR A 125 0.79 -1.02 -10.53
N ALA A 126 0.92 -2.34 -10.66
CA ALA A 126 -0.01 -3.30 -10.08
C ALA A 126 0.73 -4.13 -9.03
N ALA A 127 0.16 -4.23 -7.84
CA ALA A 127 0.70 -5.00 -6.73
C ALA A 127 -0.28 -6.12 -6.33
N ALA A 128 0.16 -7.37 -6.51
CA ALA A 128 -0.59 -8.55 -6.07
C ALA A 128 -0.14 -8.94 -4.66
N ASP A 129 -1.00 -8.71 -3.68
CA ASP A 129 -0.72 -8.86 -2.25
C ASP A 129 -1.35 -10.11 -1.67
N LYS A 130 -0.55 -10.92 -0.97
CA LYS A 130 -1.03 -11.91 0.00
C LYS A 130 -0.76 -11.37 1.39
N VAL A 131 -1.79 -10.89 2.07
CA VAL A 131 -1.70 -10.24 3.39
C VAL A 131 -2.00 -11.26 4.48
N GLU A 132 -1.09 -11.39 5.44
CA GLU A 132 -1.24 -12.33 6.55
C GLU A 132 -2.51 -11.98 7.36
N ASN A 133 -3.32 -12.99 7.65
CA ASN A 133 -4.62 -12.89 8.33
C ASN A 133 -5.71 -12.07 7.63
N LEU A 134 -5.51 -11.58 6.39
CA LEU A 134 -6.54 -10.85 5.65
C LEU A 134 -6.94 -11.53 4.34
N GLY A 135 -6.00 -12.17 3.65
CA GLY A 135 -6.23 -12.79 2.34
C GLY A 135 -5.52 -12.06 1.21
N ASN A 136 -6.07 -12.14 0.01
CA ASN A 136 -5.42 -11.62 -1.19
C ASN A 136 -6.06 -10.29 -1.63
N PHE A 137 -5.21 -9.39 -2.15
CA PHE A 137 -5.63 -8.09 -2.65
C PHE A 137 -4.85 -7.75 -3.93
N LEU A 138 -5.45 -6.90 -4.74
CA LEU A 138 -4.80 -6.21 -5.85
C LEU A 138 -4.81 -4.72 -5.53
N GLU A 139 -3.65 -4.08 -5.54
CA GLU A 139 -3.52 -2.63 -5.53
C GLU A 139 -3.08 -2.16 -6.91
N LEU A 140 -3.76 -1.16 -7.45
CA LEU A 140 -3.46 -0.52 -8.72
C LEU A 140 -3.14 0.93 -8.46
N GLU A 141 -2.01 1.41 -8.96
CA GLU A 141 -1.46 2.73 -8.66
C GLU A 141 -0.98 3.43 -9.91
N ILE A 142 -1.22 4.76 -9.96
CA ILE A 142 -0.63 5.68 -10.92
C ILE A 142 -0.10 6.89 -10.15
N ILE A 143 1.14 7.29 -10.42
CA ILE A 143 1.71 8.51 -9.88
C ILE A 143 1.42 9.66 -10.84
N VAL A 144 0.76 10.71 -10.33
CA VAL A 144 0.48 11.93 -11.08
C VAL A 144 1.23 13.13 -10.50
N ALA A 145 1.59 14.08 -11.37
CA ALA A 145 2.35 15.25 -10.97
C ALA A 145 1.46 16.34 -10.35
N LYS A 146 0.21 16.47 -10.83
CA LYS A 146 -0.72 17.52 -10.49
C LYS A 146 -2.09 16.98 -10.07
N GLU A 147 -2.79 17.78 -9.29
CA GLU A 147 -4.14 17.49 -8.79
C GLU A 147 -5.16 17.26 -9.92
N GLU A 148 -5.06 18.05 -11.00
CA GLU A 148 -5.97 17.98 -12.14
C GLU A 148 -5.87 16.65 -12.91
N GLU A 149 -4.74 15.94 -12.80
CA GLU A 149 -4.49 14.67 -13.48
C GLU A 149 -5.10 13.47 -12.73
N ARG A 150 -5.55 13.66 -11.49
CA ARG A 150 -6.08 12.56 -10.64
C ARG A 150 -7.27 11.84 -11.25
N ALA A 151 -8.24 12.61 -11.80
CA ALA A 151 -9.44 12.02 -12.39
C ALA A 151 -9.08 11.11 -13.58
N GLY A 152 -8.20 11.57 -14.46
CA GLY A 152 -7.71 10.77 -15.58
C GLY A 152 -6.94 9.51 -15.12
N GLY A 153 -6.10 9.64 -14.09
CA GLY A 153 -5.41 8.49 -13.51
C GLY A 153 -6.38 7.44 -12.93
N LEU A 154 -7.42 7.90 -12.24
CA LEU A 154 -8.45 7.02 -11.68
C LEU A 154 -9.26 6.31 -12.80
N ASP A 155 -9.59 7.01 -13.87
CA ASP A 155 -10.30 6.42 -15.02
C ASP A 155 -9.44 5.33 -15.70
N MET A 156 -8.13 5.54 -15.84
CA MET A 156 -7.21 4.52 -16.36
C MET A 156 -7.17 3.28 -15.44
N ILE A 157 -7.13 3.46 -14.13
CA ILE A 157 -7.20 2.36 -13.16
C ILE A 157 -8.51 1.58 -13.33
N TYR A 158 -9.63 2.26 -13.45
CA TYR A 158 -10.94 1.62 -13.62
C TYR A 158 -11.06 0.87 -14.96
N GLU A 159 -10.43 1.36 -16.02
CA GLU A 159 -10.37 0.63 -17.28
C GLU A 159 -9.56 -0.67 -17.13
N LEU A 160 -8.40 -0.61 -16.48
CA LEU A 160 -7.62 -1.80 -16.18
C LEU A 160 -8.39 -2.80 -15.31
N MET A 161 -9.09 -2.34 -14.26
CA MET A 161 -9.93 -3.21 -13.42
C MET A 161 -10.92 -4.00 -14.26
N ARG A 162 -11.61 -3.33 -15.21
CA ARG A 162 -12.57 -3.98 -16.12
C ARG A 162 -11.88 -5.05 -16.99
N MET A 163 -10.68 -4.77 -17.50
CA MET A 163 -9.90 -5.75 -18.27
C MET A 163 -9.51 -6.97 -17.43
N LEU A 164 -9.20 -6.75 -16.15
CA LEU A 164 -8.89 -7.81 -15.19
C LEU A 164 -10.14 -8.57 -14.71
N GLY A 165 -11.35 -8.08 -15.02
CA GLY A 165 -12.61 -8.63 -14.57
C GLY A 165 -12.96 -8.30 -13.13
N CYS A 166 -12.51 -7.13 -12.65
CA CYS A 166 -12.85 -6.57 -11.35
C CYS A 166 -13.84 -5.40 -11.52
N GLU A 167 -14.76 -5.22 -10.59
CA GLU A 167 -15.74 -4.14 -10.62
C GLU A 167 -15.39 -3.01 -9.67
N LYS A 168 -15.82 -1.77 -9.99
CA LYS A 168 -15.62 -0.59 -9.12
C LYS A 168 -16.23 -0.76 -7.73
N THR A 169 -17.35 -1.49 -7.63
CA THR A 169 -18.05 -1.77 -6.38
C THR A 169 -17.28 -2.67 -5.43
N GLU A 170 -16.25 -3.37 -5.92
CA GLU A 170 -15.38 -4.24 -5.12
C GLU A 170 -14.23 -3.49 -4.43
N THR A 171 -14.05 -2.19 -4.73
CA THR A 171 -12.96 -1.42 -4.14
C THR A 171 -13.14 -1.18 -2.65
N VAL A 172 -12.03 -1.24 -1.91
CA VAL A 172 -12.01 -1.01 -0.47
C VAL A 172 -11.06 0.13 -0.11
N ARG A 173 -11.49 0.97 0.84
CA ARG A 173 -10.76 2.15 1.31
C ARG A 173 -10.11 1.97 2.67
N ASP A 174 -10.33 0.84 3.31
CA ASP A 174 -9.67 0.51 4.57
C ASP A 174 -8.19 0.17 4.33
N SER A 175 -7.32 0.65 5.19
CA SER A 175 -5.93 0.18 5.22
C SER A 175 -5.87 -1.26 5.74
N TYR A 176 -4.81 -2.00 5.40
CA TYR A 176 -4.61 -3.35 5.95
C TYR A 176 -4.56 -3.33 7.49
N LEU A 177 -3.95 -2.31 8.10
CA LEU A 177 -3.98 -2.15 9.54
C LEU A 177 -5.41 -2.04 10.07
N SER A 178 -6.25 -1.16 9.48
CA SER A 178 -7.65 -1.01 9.90
C SER A 178 -8.45 -2.30 9.73
N MET A 179 -8.17 -3.07 8.68
CA MET A 179 -8.83 -4.37 8.46
C MET A 179 -8.43 -5.40 9.54
N LEU A 180 -7.15 -5.46 9.91
CA LEU A 180 -6.66 -6.35 10.98
C LEU A 180 -7.29 -5.99 12.33
N GLU A 181 -7.36 -4.71 12.64
CA GLU A 181 -7.98 -4.22 13.89
C GLU A 181 -9.47 -4.58 13.97
N LYS A 182 -10.21 -4.43 12.87
CA LYS A 182 -11.62 -4.81 12.80
C LYS A 182 -11.86 -6.32 12.95
N ARG A 183 -10.88 -7.15 12.58
CA ARG A 183 -10.97 -8.62 12.74
C ARG A 183 -10.57 -9.10 14.12
N GLY A 184 -9.73 -8.37 14.84
CA GLY A 184 -9.26 -8.72 16.18
C GLY A 184 -10.20 -8.27 17.30
N ASN A 185 -11.23 -7.47 16.98
CA ASN A 185 -12.34 -7.09 17.84
C ASN A 185 -13.58 -7.94 17.49
#